data_ab0326dbd97268ed457eafe34b8ece7a
#
_entry.id   ab0326dbd97268ed457eafe34b8ece7a
#
_cell.length_a   1.000
_cell.length_b   1.000
_cell.length_c   1.000
_cell.angle_alpha   90.00
_cell.angle_beta   90.00
_cell.angle_gamma   90.00
#
_symmetry.space_group_name_H-M   'P 1'
#
loop_
_entity.id
_entity.type
_entity.pdbx_description
1 polymer ?
#
loop_
_entity_poly.entity_id
_entity_poly.type
_entity_poly.pdbx_seq_one_letter_code
_entity_poly.pdbx_strand_id
1 'polypeptide(L)'
;MCDGVAPGEANSLELTALAAAVRIGNWRTDMALKVELKPYERIIIGNCVITNTEQRSRLLIDGDNIPILREKDILKPETADTPAKLIYLAVQLMYISPDARANHGTYFNLIRDLVTAVPSVWPIIEAINNQILNGDLYQALKECRKLVAYEKKLLDQIEEIRRRRTLSTAA
;
A
#
# COMPACT_ATOMS: atom_id res chain seq x y z
N MET A 1 -56.23 32.88 -32.69
CA MET A 1 -56.26 32.60 -31.25
C MET A 1 -55.11 31.63 -31.00
N CYS A 2 -53.98 32.20 -30.62
CA CYS A 2 -52.77 31.44 -30.30
C CYS A 2 -52.40 31.79 -28.88
N ASP A 3 -52.68 30.84 -27.97
CA ASP A 3 -52.25 31.00 -26.57
C ASP A 3 -50.82 30.56 -26.44
N GLY A 4 -49.97 31.53 -26.08
CA GLY A 4 -48.57 31.32 -25.77
C GLY A 4 -48.44 30.74 -24.37
N VAL A 5 -47.81 29.57 -24.29
CA VAL A 5 -47.33 29.01 -23.01
C VAL A 5 -45.98 29.63 -22.72
N ALA A 6 -45.90 30.38 -21.62
CA ALA A 6 -44.67 30.93 -21.05
C ALA A 6 -43.74 29.79 -20.57
N PRO A 7 -42.41 29.90 -20.72
CA PRO A 7 -41.49 28.95 -20.12
C PRO A 7 -41.50 29.07 -18.61
N GLY A 8 -41.81 27.96 -17.93
CA GLY A 8 -41.87 27.87 -16.49
C GLY A 8 -40.56 28.27 -15.80
N GLU A 9 -40.70 29.04 -14.78
CA GLU A 9 -39.68 29.43 -13.82
C GLU A 9 -39.07 28.13 -13.24
N ALA A 10 -37.84 27.86 -13.65
CA ALA A 10 -37.05 26.80 -13.05
C ALA A 10 -36.82 27.15 -11.57
N ASN A 11 -37.36 26.32 -10.75
CA ASN A 11 -37.59 26.41 -9.35
C ASN A 11 -36.25 26.71 -8.58
N SER A 12 -36.06 27.94 -8.12
CA SER A 12 -34.91 28.35 -7.34
C SER A 12 -34.78 27.56 -6.02
N LEU A 13 -35.82 26.83 -5.63
CA LEU A 13 -35.85 25.94 -4.47
C LEU A 13 -35.11 24.62 -4.71
N GLU A 14 -35.03 24.11 -5.95
CA GLU A 14 -34.24 22.90 -6.25
C GLU A 14 -32.74 23.19 -6.26
N LEU A 15 -32.32 24.35 -6.73
CA LEU A 15 -30.91 24.77 -6.68
C LEU A 15 -30.43 25.03 -5.25
N THR A 16 -31.31 25.52 -4.37
CA THR A 16 -30.99 25.67 -2.94
C THR A 16 -30.97 24.34 -2.20
N ALA A 17 -31.80 23.37 -2.60
CA ALA A 17 -31.78 22.03 -2.02
C ALA A 17 -30.52 21.24 -2.42
N LEU A 18 -30.04 21.39 -3.68
CA LEU A 18 -28.80 20.78 -4.13
C LEU A 18 -27.57 21.42 -3.45
N ALA A 19 -27.59 22.73 -3.22
CA ALA A 19 -26.53 23.42 -2.48
C ALA A 19 -26.54 23.10 -0.97
N ALA A 20 -27.69 22.71 -0.41
CA ALA A 20 -27.77 22.27 0.99
C ALA A 20 -27.36 20.81 1.20
N ALA A 21 -27.36 19.98 0.14
CA ALA A 21 -26.89 18.59 0.21
C ALA A 21 -25.37 18.46 0.17
N VAL A 22 -24.64 19.49 -0.31
CA VAL A 22 -23.19 19.62 -0.08
C VAL A 22 -22.98 20.29 1.28
N ARG A 23 -23.54 19.73 2.33
CA ARG A 23 -22.98 19.94 3.65
C ARG A 23 -21.61 19.29 3.61
N ILE A 24 -20.59 20.09 3.38
CA ILE A 24 -19.21 19.81 3.76
C ILE A 24 -19.29 19.46 5.24
N GLY A 25 -19.38 18.15 5.50
CA GLY A 25 -19.43 17.61 6.84
C GLY A 25 -18.26 18.21 7.61
N ASN A 26 -18.52 18.54 8.85
CA ASN A 26 -17.54 19.04 9.81
C ASN A 26 -16.28 18.18 9.72
N TRP A 27 -15.27 18.65 8.95
CA TRP A 27 -14.01 17.95 8.74
C TRP A 27 -13.35 17.87 10.11
N ARG A 28 -13.44 16.71 10.74
CA ARG A 28 -12.68 16.41 11.94
C ARG A 28 -11.21 16.46 11.55
N THR A 29 -10.59 17.61 11.65
CA THR A 29 -9.17 17.87 11.44
C THR A 29 -8.26 17.06 12.38
N ASP A 30 -8.86 16.36 13.33
CA ASP A 30 -8.16 15.61 14.37
C ASP A 30 -7.59 14.24 13.87
N MET A 31 -8.01 13.75 12.69
CA MET A 31 -7.59 12.47 12.12
C MET A 31 -6.90 12.60 10.76
N ALA A 32 -6.66 13.81 10.27
CA ALA A 32 -6.01 14.01 8.98
C ALA A 32 -4.54 13.55 9.00
N LEU A 33 -4.20 12.65 8.07
CA LEU A 33 -2.82 12.20 7.89
C LEU A 33 -2.00 13.31 7.22
N LYS A 34 -0.97 13.81 7.94
CA LYS A 34 -0.02 14.78 7.39
C LYS A 34 1.11 14.05 6.67
N VAL A 35 1.23 14.28 5.37
CA VAL A 35 2.30 13.70 4.55
C VAL A 35 3.13 14.83 3.95
N GLU A 36 4.45 14.78 4.18
CA GLU A 36 5.40 15.68 3.53
C GLU A 36 6.05 14.95 2.33
N LEU A 37 5.96 15.57 1.15
CA LEU A 37 6.54 15.08 -0.08
C LEU A 37 7.78 15.89 -0.46
N LYS A 38 8.84 15.19 -0.84
CA LYS A 38 10.03 15.80 -1.44
C LYS A 38 9.74 16.25 -2.88
N PRO A 39 10.58 17.11 -3.46
CA PRO A 39 10.50 17.40 -4.89
C PRO A 39 10.47 16.11 -5.72
N TYR A 40 9.56 16.06 -6.69
CA TYR A 40 9.36 14.93 -7.62
C TYR A 40 8.99 13.58 -6.97
N GLU A 41 8.81 13.52 -5.65
CA GLU A 41 8.36 12.31 -4.95
C GLU A 41 6.92 11.97 -5.36
N ARG A 42 6.65 10.70 -5.56
CA ARG A 42 5.33 10.16 -5.87
C ARG A 42 4.71 9.46 -4.67
N ILE A 43 3.40 9.55 -4.58
CA ILE A 43 2.60 8.86 -3.57
C ILE A 43 1.33 8.31 -4.23
N ILE A 44 0.96 7.10 -3.84
CA ILE A 44 -0.33 6.50 -4.19
C ILE A 44 -1.31 6.83 -3.07
N ILE A 45 -2.48 7.36 -3.43
CA ILE A 45 -3.61 7.61 -2.53
C ILE A 45 -4.85 7.02 -3.19
N GLY A 46 -5.35 5.92 -2.64
CA GLY A 46 -6.43 5.16 -3.27
C GLY A 46 -6.01 4.68 -4.65
N ASN A 47 -6.79 5.06 -5.66
CA ASN A 47 -6.55 4.72 -7.07
C ASN A 47 -5.79 5.81 -7.84
N CYS A 48 -5.26 6.83 -7.12
CA CYS A 48 -4.58 7.96 -7.74
C CYS A 48 -3.09 7.94 -7.42
N VAL A 49 -2.27 8.28 -8.44
CA VAL A 49 -0.84 8.58 -8.24
C VAL A 49 -0.67 10.09 -8.25
N ILE A 50 -0.18 10.64 -7.15
CA ILE A 50 0.13 12.06 -7.03
C ILE A 50 1.64 12.23 -7.15
N THR A 51 2.08 13.05 -8.10
CA THR A 51 3.48 13.42 -8.28
C THR A 51 3.69 14.84 -7.77
N ASN A 52 4.61 15.02 -6.85
CA ASN A 52 4.98 16.35 -6.37
C ASN A 52 5.79 17.11 -7.44
N THR A 53 5.71 18.42 -7.42
CA THR A 53 6.47 19.31 -8.31
C THR A 53 7.87 19.62 -7.75
N GLU A 54 8.47 20.71 -8.16
CA GLU A 54 9.85 21.09 -7.82
C GLU A 54 10.06 21.45 -6.34
N GLN A 55 9.00 21.77 -5.61
CA GLN A 55 9.07 22.23 -4.24
C GLN A 55 8.58 21.17 -3.27
N ARG A 56 9.04 21.25 -2.01
CA ARG A 56 8.48 20.44 -0.93
C ARG A 56 7.05 20.84 -0.67
N SER A 57 6.17 19.85 -0.59
CA SER A 57 4.74 20.06 -0.34
C SER A 57 4.28 19.28 0.87
N ARG A 58 3.30 19.83 1.58
CA ARG A 58 2.61 19.12 2.67
C ARG A 58 1.18 18.86 2.24
N LEU A 59 0.79 17.60 2.32
CA LEU A 59 -0.57 17.15 2.06
C LEU A 59 -1.24 16.84 3.40
N LEU A 60 -2.48 17.26 3.53
CA LEU A 60 -3.40 16.78 4.55
C LEU A 60 -4.36 15.83 3.85
N ILE A 61 -4.35 14.57 4.27
CA ILE A 61 -5.20 13.54 3.69
C ILE A 61 -6.24 13.20 4.73
N ASP A 62 -7.49 13.48 4.42
CA ASP A 62 -8.64 13.19 5.25
C ASP A 62 -9.48 12.12 4.57
N GLY A 63 -9.85 11.08 5.32
CA GLY A 63 -10.62 9.96 4.82
C GLY A 63 -10.31 8.66 5.54
N ASP A 64 -11.30 7.78 5.58
CA ASP A 64 -11.20 6.49 6.25
C ASP A 64 -10.80 5.39 5.27
N ASN A 65 -9.87 4.53 5.69
CA ASN A 65 -9.46 3.31 4.97
C ASN A 65 -8.93 3.53 3.54
N ILE A 66 -8.40 4.71 3.24
CA ILE A 66 -7.77 4.97 1.95
C ILE A 66 -6.35 4.40 1.96
N PRO A 67 -5.98 3.48 1.04
CA PRO A 67 -4.62 2.99 0.96
C PRO A 67 -3.68 4.11 0.52
N ILE A 68 -2.60 4.28 1.30
CA ILE A 68 -1.59 5.31 1.06
C ILE A 68 -0.22 4.66 1.05
N LEU A 69 0.49 4.75 -0.09
CA LEU A 69 1.85 4.23 -0.24
C LEU A 69 2.78 5.29 -0.84
N ARG A 70 3.92 5.50 -0.20
CA ARG A 70 4.98 6.34 -0.75
C ARG A 70 5.78 5.58 -1.81
N GLU A 71 6.34 6.27 -2.78
CA GLU A 71 7.14 5.67 -3.85
C GLU A 71 8.24 4.72 -3.33
N LYS A 72 8.91 5.08 -2.25
CA LYS A 72 9.95 4.26 -1.60
C LYS A 72 9.44 2.93 -1.02
N ASP A 73 8.14 2.84 -0.80
CA ASP A 73 7.46 1.70 -0.19
C ASP A 73 6.77 0.81 -1.24
N ILE A 74 6.80 1.25 -2.51
CA ILE A 74 6.21 0.52 -3.62
C ILE A 74 7.25 -0.44 -4.18
N LEU A 75 6.95 -1.72 -4.10
CA LEU A 75 7.71 -2.76 -4.80
C LEU A 75 7.06 -3.03 -6.15
N LYS A 76 7.87 -3.03 -7.20
CA LYS A 76 7.42 -3.36 -8.56
C LYS A 76 7.63 -4.85 -8.82
N PRO A 77 6.79 -5.49 -9.66
CA PRO A 77 6.96 -6.90 -10.02
C PRO A 77 8.37 -7.22 -10.54
N GLU A 78 8.96 -6.32 -11.33
CA GLU A 78 10.28 -6.49 -11.93
C GLU A 78 11.42 -6.50 -10.89
N THR A 79 11.18 -5.96 -9.70
CA THR A 79 12.15 -5.88 -8.61
C THR A 79 11.89 -6.88 -7.49
N ALA A 80 10.80 -7.64 -7.59
CA ALA A 80 10.43 -8.69 -6.65
C ALA A 80 11.10 -10.03 -7.03
N ASP A 81 12.42 -10.08 -6.89
CA ASP A 81 13.32 -11.17 -7.34
C ASP A 81 13.60 -12.22 -6.27
N THR A 82 13.05 -12.05 -5.04
CA THR A 82 13.22 -13.00 -3.94
C THR A 82 11.88 -13.42 -3.34
N PRO A 83 11.78 -14.61 -2.71
CA PRO A 83 10.55 -15.07 -2.06
C PRO A 83 9.95 -14.07 -1.06
N ALA A 84 10.78 -13.45 -0.21
CA ALA A 84 10.28 -12.45 0.74
C ALA A 84 9.75 -11.20 0.04
N LYS A 85 10.36 -10.76 -1.06
CA LYS A 85 9.85 -9.65 -1.86
C LYS A 85 8.56 -10.00 -2.59
N LEU A 86 8.42 -11.23 -3.07
CA LEU A 86 7.15 -11.69 -3.67
C LEU A 86 6.02 -11.70 -2.65
N ILE A 87 6.29 -12.12 -1.41
CA ILE A 87 5.32 -12.03 -0.30
C ILE A 87 4.97 -10.57 -0.01
N TYR A 88 5.96 -9.67 0.04
CA TYR A 88 5.71 -8.24 0.19
C TYR A 88 4.80 -7.71 -0.93
N LEU A 89 5.08 -8.07 -2.18
CA LEU A 89 4.29 -7.66 -3.34
C LEU A 89 2.85 -8.18 -3.25
N ALA A 90 2.64 -9.43 -2.84
CA ALA A 90 1.30 -10.00 -2.65
C ALA A 90 0.50 -9.22 -1.60
N VAL A 91 1.12 -8.88 -0.45
CA VAL A 91 0.47 -8.07 0.59
C VAL A 91 0.24 -6.63 0.13
N GLN A 92 1.17 -6.06 -0.67
CA GLN A 92 0.99 -4.74 -1.28
C GLN A 92 -0.23 -4.73 -2.21
N LEU A 93 -0.40 -5.77 -3.02
CA LEU A 93 -1.57 -5.89 -3.90
C LEU A 93 -2.87 -6.03 -3.10
N MET A 94 -2.86 -6.77 -1.98
CA MET A 94 -4.00 -6.82 -1.07
C MET A 94 -4.35 -5.43 -0.50
N TYR A 95 -3.32 -4.63 -0.17
CA TYR A 95 -3.51 -3.31 0.44
C TYR A 95 -4.08 -2.28 -0.53
N ILE A 96 -3.64 -2.29 -1.80
CA ILE A 96 -4.08 -1.29 -2.79
C ILE A 96 -5.29 -1.74 -3.61
N SER A 97 -5.61 -3.04 -3.62
CA SER A 97 -6.73 -3.58 -4.39
C SER A 97 -8.06 -3.39 -3.65
N PRO A 98 -9.14 -3.08 -4.37
CA PRO A 98 -10.49 -3.11 -3.79
C PRO A 98 -10.90 -4.50 -3.29
N ASP A 99 -10.39 -5.56 -3.92
CA ASP A 99 -10.58 -6.94 -3.52
C ASP A 99 -9.25 -7.56 -3.04
N ALA A 100 -9.00 -7.45 -1.73
CA ALA A 100 -7.84 -8.04 -1.11
C ALA A 100 -7.81 -9.58 -1.23
N ARG A 101 -9.00 -10.23 -1.29
CA ARG A 101 -9.13 -11.70 -1.29
C ARG A 101 -8.58 -12.33 -2.55
N ALA A 102 -8.62 -11.63 -3.68
CA ALA A 102 -8.08 -12.11 -4.95
C ALA A 102 -6.60 -12.53 -4.85
N ASN A 103 -5.84 -11.92 -3.96
CA ASN A 103 -4.40 -12.18 -3.79
C ASN A 103 -4.06 -13.17 -2.66
N HIS A 104 -5.05 -13.65 -1.88
CA HIS A 104 -4.81 -14.56 -0.77
C HIS A 104 -4.19 -15.89 -1.20
N GLY A 105 -4.67 -16.49 -2.29
CA GLY A 105 -4.16 -17.76 -2.80
C GLY A 105 -2.68 -17.69 -3.13
N THR A 106 -2.26 -16.65 -3.84
CA THR A 106 -0.85 -16.39 -4.18
C THR A 106 -0.01 -16.21 -2.91
N TYR A 107 -0.49 -15.41 -1.95
CA TYR A 107 0.18 -15.16 -0.68
C TYR A 107 0.42 -16.46 0.10
N PHE A 108 -0.61 -17.29 0.30
CA PHE A 108 -0.47 -18.54 1.05
C PHE A 108 0.44 -19.57 0.39
N ASN A 109 0.46 -19.63 -0.94
CA ASN A 109 1.39 -20.51 -1.64
C ASN A 109 2.85 -20.07 -1.41
N LEU A 110 3.14 -18.78 -1.55
CA LEU A 110 4.47 -18.21 -1.32
C LEU A 110 4.96 -18.45 0.12
N ILE A 111 4.08 -18.26 1.11
CA ILE A 111 4.42 -18.54 2.51
C ILE A 111 4.75 -20.01 2.73
N ARG A 112 3.90 -20.92 2.24
CA ARG A 112 4.12 -22.35 2.40
C ARG A 112 5.49 -22.75 1.85
N ASP A 113 5.84 -22.27 0.66
CA ASP A 113 7.09 -22.59 0.00
C ASP A 113 8.29 -22.00 0.79
N LEU A 114 8.19 -20.76 1.24
CA LEU A 114 9.23 -20.11 2.04
C LEU A 114 9.43 -20.79 3.41
N VAL A 115 8.37 -21.10 4.14
CA VAL A 115 8.44 -21.74 5.47
C VAL A 115 9.00 -23.17 5.32
N THR A 116 8.66 -23.87 4.25
CA THR A 116 9.23 -25.19 3.97
C THR A 116 10.74 -25.10 3.74
N ALA A 117 11.20 -24.12 2.99
CA ALA A 117 12.63 -23.92 2.72
C ALA A 117 13.41 -23.37 3.91
N VAL A 118 12.81 -22.47 4.68
CA VAL A 118 13.45 -21.73 5.78
C VAL A 118 12.50 -21.66 6.99
N PRO A 119 12.40 -22.71 7.82
CA PRO A 119 11.48 -22.72 8.98
C PRO A 119 11.68 -21.57 9.98
N SER A 120 12.88 -21.00 10.05
CA SER A 120 13.20 -19.89 10.96
C SER A 120 12.47 -18.58 10.66
N VAL A 121 11.80 -18.45 9.50
CA VAL A 121 10.98 -17.27 9.18
C VAL A 121 9.61 -17.28 9.85
N TRP A 122 9.20 -18.43 10.42
CA TRP A 122 7.85 -18.63 10.96
C TRP A 122 7.37 -17.51 11.90
N PRO A 123 8.15 -17.03 12.90
CA PRO A 123 7.66 -15.98 13.78
C PRO A 123 7.32 -14.67 13.05
N ILE A 124 8.03 -14.36 11.97
CA ILE A 124 7.76 -13.17 11.15
C ILE A 124 6.50 -13.39 10.31
N ILE A 125 6.35 -14.57 9.74
CA ILE A 125 5.14 -14.94 8.98
C ILE A 125 3.90 -14.91 9.86
N GLU A 126 3.99 -15.43 11.08
CA GLU A 126 2.90 -15.38 12.06
C GLU A 126 2.49 -13.94 12.37
N ALA A 127 3.45 -13.04 12.56
CA ALA A 127 3.17 -11.62 12.76
C ALA A 127 2.45 -11.00 11.55
N ILE A 128 2.87 -11.33 10.32
CA ILE A 128 2.22 -10.86 9.10
C ILE A 128 0.78 -11.39 9.02
N ASN A 129 0.58 -12.69 9.27
CA ASN A 129 -0.75 -13.31 9.23
C ASN A 129 -1.71 -12.66 10.24
N ASN A 130 -1.25 -12.39 11.47
CA ASN A 130 -2.05 -11.75 12.50
C ASN A 130 -2.53 -10.35 12.06
N GLN A 131 -1.67 -9.57 11.38
CA GLN A 131 -2.07 -8.26 10.86
C GLN A 131 -3.09 -8.38 9.71
N ILE A 132 -2.91 -9.35 8.81
CA ILE A 132 -3.87 -9.60 7.72
C ILE A 132 -5.23 -10.03 8.27
N LEU A 133 -5.26 -10.90 9.27
CA LEU A 133 -6.49 -11.36 9.92
C LEU A 133 -7.23 -10.23 10.64
N ASN A 134 -6.50 -9.28 11.20
CA ASN A 134 -7.06 -8.09 11.84
C ASN A 134 -7.54 -7.02 10.82
N GLY A 135 -7.23 -7.19 9.53
CA GLY A 135 -7.51 -6.20 8.50
C GLY A 135 -6.49 -5.07 8.41
N ASP A 136 -5.42 -5.12 9.22
CA ASP A 136 -4.38 -4.09 9.30
C ASP A 136 -3.31 -4.29 8.22
N LEU A 137 -3.70 -4.22 6.95
CA LEU A 137 -2.82 -4.52 5.81
C LEU A 137 -1.58 -3.62 5.73
N TYR A 138 -1.69 -2.36 6.18
CA TYR A 138 -0.52 -1.48 6.25
C TYR A 138 0.51 -1.93 7.30
N GLN A 139 0.06 -2.45 8.44
CA GLN A 139 0.95 -3.05 9.44
C GLN A 139 1.55 -4.36 8.91
N ALA A 140 0.75 -5.17 8.19
CA ALA A 140 1.26 -6.37 7.53
C ALA A 140 2.41 -6.04 6.57
N LEU A 141 2.33 -4.94 5.79
CA LEU A 141 3.42 -4.47 4.94
C LEU A 141 4.69 -4.12 5.73
N LYS A 142 4.54 -3.53 6.93
CA LYS A 142 5.69 -3.25 7.81
C LYS A 142 6.36 -4.54 8.30
N GLU A 143 5.58 -5.54 8.64
CA GLU A 143 6.11 -6.87 9.02
C GLU A 143 6.80 -7.54 7.82
N CYS A 144 6.24 -7.44 6.60
CA CYS A 144 6.89 -7.94 5.39
C CYS A 144 8.26 -7.30 5.13
N ARG A 145 8.48 -6.03 5.50
CA ARG A 145 9.82 -5.42 5.42
C ARG A 145 10.83 -6.10 6.33
N LYS A 146 10.39 -6.55 7.51
CA LYS A 146 11.26 -7.32 8.41
C LYS A 146 11.62 -8.67 7.79
N LEU A 147 10.67 -9.31 7.09
CA LEU A 147 10.92 -10.54 6.36
C LEU A 147 11.97 -10.34 5.26
N VAL A 148 11.83 -9.31 4.44
CA VAL A 148 12.81 -8.95 3.39
C VAL A 148 14.20 -8.67 3.99
N ALA A 149 14.26 -7.95 5.11
CA ALA A 149 15.52 -7.68 5.79
C ALA A 149 16.15 -8.94 6.39
N TYR A 150 15.34 -9.85 6.90
CA TYR A 150 15.79 -11.15 7.41
C TYR A 150 16.34 -12.04 6.31
N GLU A 151 15.62 -12.18 5.19
CA GLU A 151 16.06 -12.92 4.01
C GLU A 151 17.41 -12.40 3.50
N LYS A 152 17.55 -11.08 3.40
CA LYS A 152 18.82 -10.46 2.99
C LYS A 152 19.97 -10.87 3.90
N LYS A 153 19.79 -10.86 5.22
CA LYS A 153 20.82 -11.30 6.17
C LYS A 153 21.21 -12.77 5.96
N LEU A 154 20.24 -13.63 5.69
CA LEU A 154 20.52 -15.04 5.41
C LEU A 154 21.32 -15.23 4.11
N LEU A 155 20.97 -14.50 3.06
CA LEU A 155 21.69 -14.54 1.79
C LEU A 155 23.12 -14.03 1.95
N ASP A 156 23.33 -12.90 2.66
CA ASP A 156 24.65 -12.35 2.94
C ASP A 156 25.53 -13.36 3.73
N GLN A 157 24.95 -14.09 4.69
CA GLN A 157 25.65 -15.13 5.43
C GLN A 157 26.05 -16.31 4.55
N ILE A 158 25.17 -16.75 3.65
CA ILE A 158 25.46 -17.85 2.71
C ILE A 158 26.60 -17.44 1.77
N GLU A 159 26.59 -16.23 1.26
CA GLU A 159 27.66 -15.72 0.39
C GLU A 159 29.00 -15.66 1.10
N GLU A 160 29.03 -15.22 2.35
CA GLU A 160 30.25 -15.18 3.15
C GLU A 160 30.81 -16.59 3.42
N ILE A 161 29.94 -17.57 3.72
CA ILE A 161 30.35 -18.97 3.90
C ILE A 161 30.92 -19.53 2.59
N ARG A 162 30.29 -19.25 1.46
CA ARG A 162 30.78 -19.69 0.15
C ARG A 162 32.16 -19.09 -0.14
N ARG A 163 32.34 -17.80 0.09
CA ARG A 163 33.62 -17.10 -0.11
C ARG A 163 34.74 -17.73 0.72
N ARG A 164 34.50 -18.04 2.01
CA ARG A 164 35.47 -18.67 2.90
C ARG A 164 35.86 -20.06 2.42
N ARG A 165 34.89 -20.85 1.93
CA ARG A 165 35.16 -22.20 1.38
C ARG A 165 36.04 -22.14 0.13
N THR A 166 35.77 -21.23 -0.80
CA THR A 166 36.60 -21.09 -2.01
C THR A 166 38.04 -20.71 -1.70
N LEU A 167 38.27 -19.81 -0.71
CA LEU A 167 39.62 -19.42 -0.26
C LEU A 167 40.35 -20.58 0.42
N SER A 168 39.65 -21.42 1.20
CA SER A 168 40.25 -22.59 1.87
C SER A 168 40.59 -23.73 0.90
N THR A 169 39.96 -23.79 -0.27
CA THR A 169 40.26 -24.85 -1.28
C THR A 169 41.38 -24.44 -2.23
N ALA A 170 41.74 -23.14 -2.25
CA ALA A 170 42.78 -22.59 -3.12
C ALA A 170 44.18 -22.48 -2.43
N ALA A 171 44.23 -22.80 -1.14
CA ALA A 171 45.48 -22.85 -0.32
C ALA A 171 45.95 -24.27 -0.07
#